data_f9e6f73a0dbf2175f4847612437f99e1
#
_entry.id   f9e6f73a0dbf2175f4847612437f99e1
#
_cell.length_a   1.000
_cell.length_b   1.000
_cell.length_c   1.000
_cell.angle_alpha   90.00
_cell.angle_beta   90.00
_cell.angle_gamma   90.00
#
_symmetry.space_group_name_H-M   'P 1'
#
loop_
_entity.id
_entity.type
_entity.pdbx_description
1 polymer ?
#
loop_
_entity_poly.entity_id
_entity_poly.type
_entity_poly.pdbx_seq_one_letter_code
_entity_poly.pdbx_strand_id
1 'polypeptide(L)'
;MNLLIVTNNPNRASFRQRIGIYLDTLQANGIDCEVAQLPSGSLARRKLFKRAADFDGVFLHKKKLNFLDAMWLRGYSKKVIYNFDDAIMYSDKTPERDSGSHFRPWRRTVKLADMVITGSSYLAELAREFNPNVKVLPIGLKVSDYKLDCPPKSDDKICLVWIGSKSTLNYLAEIKPVLEEIGARFDNVILRIICDAFFDLQNMPVEKRLWSKETRGIDLATSDIGLAPLPNDRFTKGKCSFKVLEYAAAGLPVIASPIGTNSDYIRDGITGLFATNTREWIDKITQLIENPQLRKKVGQESLAQVKNFDICIIGEQLTDLIRKCLQDTL
;
A
#
# COMPACT_ATOMS: atom_id res chain seq x y z
N MET A 1 -16.79 19.63 -11.62
CA MET A 1 -17.19 18.22 -11.89
C MET A 1 -17.63 17.61 -10.58
N ASN A 2 -18.75 16.85 -10.61
CA ASN A 2 -19.28 16.22 -9.40
C ASN A 2 -19.02 14.70 -9.43
N LEU A 3 -18.32 14.16 -8.43
CA LEU A 3 -17.90 12.78 -8.35
C LEU A 3 -18.48 12.09 -7.12
N LEU A 4 -19.23 10.99 -7.32
CA LEU A 4 -19.70 10.14 -6.23
C LEU A 4 -18.64 9.06 -5.93
N ILE A 5 -18.02 9.12 -4.76
CA ILE A 5 -17.04 8.13 -4.32
C ILE A 5 -17.74 7.08 -3.45
N VAL A 6 -17.79 5.83 -3.92
CA VAL A 6 -18.43 4.73 -3.20
C VAL A 6 -17.38 3.78 -2.62
N THR A 7 -17.42 3.58 -1.31
CA THR A 7 -16.50 2.69 -0.58
C THR A 7 -17.25 1.80 0.42
N ASN A 8 -16.64 0.69 0.82
CA ASN A 8 -17.21 -0.15 1.88
C ASN A 8 -17.18 0.51 3.26
N ASN A 9 -16.12 1.27 3.56
CA ASN A 9 -15.96 1.97 4.83
C ASN A 9 -14.93 3.10 4.67
N PRO A 10 -15.34 4.38 4.76
CA PRO A 10 -14.45 5.52 4.62
C PRO A 10 -13.42 5.65 5.76
N ASN A 11 -13.66 5.02 6.92
CA ASN A 11 -12.77 5.08 8.06
C ASN A 11 -11.63 4.04 8.00
N ARG A 12 -11.63 3.13 7.04
CA ARG A 12 -10.52 2.18 6.88
C ARG A 12 -9.27 2.85 6.34
N ALA A 13 -8.11 2.40 6.82
CA ALA A 13 -6.80 2.88 6.35
C ALA A 13 -6.65 2.80 4.82
N SER A 14 -7.13 1.71 4.20
CA SER A 14 -7.08 1.55 2.74
C SER A 14 -7.81 2.67 1.97
N PHE A 15 -8.96 3.16 2.47
CA PHE A 15 -9.63 4.30 1.86
C PHE A 15 -8.89 5.60 2.17
N ARG A 16 -8.56 5.84 3.44
CA ARG A 16 -7.90 7.10 3.84
C ARG A 16 -6.59 7.33 3.09
N GLN A 17 -5.76 6.28 2.95
CA GLN A 17 -4.46 6.38 2.27
C GLN A 17 -4.57 6.39 0.75
N ARG A 18 -5.59 5.75 0.18
CA ARG A 18 -5.72 5.59 -1.28
C ARG A 18 -6.54 6.71 -1.94
N ILE A 19 -7.53 7.23 -1.25
CA ILE A 19 -8.47 8.23 -1.79
C ILE A 19 -8.66 9.41 -0.83
N GLY A 20 -8.89 9.14 0.46
CA GLY A 20 -9.24 10.16 1.45
C GLY A 20 -8.22 11.29 1.56
N ILE A 21 -6.94 10.96 1.43
CA ILE A 21 -5.84 11.93 1.51
C ILE A 21 -5.81 12.92 0.33
N TYR A 22 -6.53 12.64 -0.77
CA TYR A 22 -6.55 13.46 -1.98
C TYR A 22 -7.83 14.28 -2.15
N LEU A 23 -8.81 14.18 -1.24
CA LEU A 23 -10.10 14.87 -1.39
C LEU A 23 -9.93 16.39 -1.50
N ASP A 24 -9.07 16.98 -0.66
CA ASP A 24 -8.76 18.41 -0.72
C ASP A 24 -8.09 18.80 -2.05
N THR A 25 -7.18 17.99 -2.55
CA THR A 25 -6.52 18.18 -3.85
C THR A 25 -7.54 18.12 -5.00
N LEU A 26 -8.46 17.16 -4.98
CA LEU A 26 -9.51 17.02 -5.98
C LEU A 26 -10.44 18.25 -5.96
N GLN A 27 -10.87 18.68 -4.78
CA GLN A 27 -11.72 19.87 -4.62
C GLN A 27 -11.02 21.15 -5.10
N ALA A 28 -9.76 21.37 -4.72
CA ALA A 28 -8.96 22.50 -5.17
C ALA A 28 -8.79 22.53 -6.70
N ASN A 29 -8.92 21.37 -7.33
CA ASN A 29 -8.87 21.20 -8.78
C ASN A 29 -10.25 21.14 -9.46
N GLY A 30 -11.32 21.55 -8.78
CA GLY A 30 -12.68 21.65 -9.35
C GLY A 30 -13.40 20.32 -9.53
N ILE A 31 -13.01 19.29 -8.74
CA ILE A 31 -13.71 18.01 -8.65
C ILE A 31 -14.37 17.92 -7.27
N ASP A 32 -15.65 18.22 -7.19
CA ASP A 32 -16.42 18.13 -5.96
C ASP A 32 -16.79 16.68 -5.68
N CYS A 33 -16.32 16.18 -4.53
CA CYS A 33 -16.44 14.76 -4.17
C CYS A 33 -17.46 14.55 -3.05
N GLU A 34 -18.44 13.69 -3.29
CA GLU A 34 -19.28 13.15 -2.23
C GLU A 34 -18.84 11.71 -1.90
N VAL A 35 -18.48 11.44 -0.63
CA VAL A 35 -18.09 10.11 -0.17
C VAL A 35 -19.29 9.40 0.44
N ALA A 36 -19.67 8.26 -0.14
CA ALA A 36 -20.76 7.44 0.31
C ALA A 36 -20.29 6.04 0.73
N GLN A 37 -20.73 5.61 1.92
CA GLN A 37 -20.53 4.23 2.34
C GLN A 37 -21.57 3.32 1.68
N LEU A 38 -21.10 2.21 1.09
CA LEU A 38 -22.02 1.22 0.49
C LEU A 38 -22.84 0.51 1.58
N PRO A 39 -24.17 0.61 1.55
CA PRO A 39 -25.02 -0.01 2.56
C PRO A 39 -25.08 -1.54 2.40
N SER A 40 -25.47 -2.25 3.47
CA SER A 40 -25.55 -3.71 3.48
C SER A 40 -26.74 -4.27 2.67
N GLY A 41 -27.91 -3.59 2.65
CA GLY A 41 -29.13 -4.06 2.01
C GLY A 41 -29.20 -3.76 0.51
N SER A 42 -29.75 -4.69 -0.29
CA SER A 42 -29.89 -4.53 -1.76
C SER A 42 -30.71 -3.31 -2.16
N LEU A 43 -31.87 -3.07 -1.52
CA LEU A 43 -32.71 -1.90 -1.81
C LEU A 43 -32.00 -0.59 -1.47
N ALA A 44 -31.29 -0.54 -0.36
CA ALA A 44 -30.49 0.62 0.03
C ALA A 44 -29.35 0.88 -0.95
N ARG A 45 -28.68 -0.18 -1.47
CA ARG A 45 -27.69 -0.05 -2.53
C ARG A 45 -28.26 0.48 -3.83
N ARG A 46 -29.44 -0.05 -4.24
CA ARG A 46 -30.13 0.47 -5.41
C ARG A 46 -30.44 1.96 -5.27
N LYS A 47 -30.92 2.40 -4.08
CA LYS A 47 -31.18 3.81 -3.78
C LYS A 47 -29.91 4.66 -3.89
N LEU A 48 -28.77 4.17 -3.36
CA LEU A 48 -27.47 4.82 -3.48
C LEU A 48 -27.05 4.94 -4.96
N PHE A 49 -27.10 3.82 -5.71
CA PHE A 49 -26.68 3.82 -7.12
C PHE A 49 -27.57 4.70 -8.00
N LYS A 50 -28.89 4.85 -7.67
CA LYS A 50 -29.77 5.78 -8.40
C LYS A 50 -29.30 7.21 -8.30
N ARG A 51 -28.66 7.62 -7.18
CA ARG A 51 -28.09 8.96 -7.03
C ARG A 51 -26.89 9.21 -7.97
N ALA A 52 -26.28 8.16 -8.52
CA ALA A 52 -25.18 8.31 -9.47
C ALA A 52 -25.57 9.10 -10.73
N ALA A 53 -26.88 9.16 -11.06
CA ALA A 53 -27.40 9.95 -12.16
C ALA A 53 -27.17 11.49 -12.00
N ASP A 54 -27.06 11.94 -10.75
CA ASP A 54 -26.89 13.36 -10.40
C ASP A 54 -25.40 13.80 -10.47
N PHE A 55 -24.48 12.85 -10.72
CA PHE A 55 -23.03 13.07 -10.77
C PHE A 55 -22.49 12.88 -12.19
N ASP A 56 -21.31 13.46 -12.45
CA ASP A 56 -20.59 13.26 -13.72
C ASP A 56 -19.98 11.87 -13.81
N GLY A 57 -19.68 11.26 -12.67
CA GLY A 57 -19.21 9.88 -12.59
C GLY A 57 -19.22 9.30 -11.18
N VAL A 58 -18.94 8.00 -11.12
CA VAL A 58 -18.78 7.26 -9.88
C VAL A 58 -17.36 6.71 -9.77
N PHE A 59 -16.71 6.98 -8.63
CA PHE A 59 -15.43 6.37 -8.27
C PHE A 59 -15.69 5.23 -7.26
N LEU A 60 -15.58 3.99 -7.72
CA LEU A 60 -15.82 2.80 -6.91
C LEU A 60 -14.50 2.27 -6.32
N HIS A 61 -14.35 2.34 -4.98
CA HIS A 61 -13.14 1.91 -4.29
C HIS A 61 -13.25 0.48 -3.74
N LYS A 62 -12.38 -0.42 -4.22
CA LYS A 62 -12.16 -1.81 -3.73
C LYS A 62 -13.40 -2.70 -3.60
N LYS A 63 -14.55 -2.32 -4.17
CA LYS A 63 -15.77 -3.12 -4.10
C LYS A 63 -15.88 -4.05 -5.29
N LYS A 64 -16.07 -5.33 -5.02
CA LYS A 64 -16.47 -6.34 -6.01
C LYS A 64 -17.99 -6.39 -6.07
N LEU A 65 -18.61 -6.11 -7.23
CA LEU A 65 -20.05 -6.03 -7.38
C LEU A 65 -20.68 -7.39 -7.74
N ASN A 66 -21.78 -7.74 -7.07
CA ASN A 66 -22.65 -8.79 -7.53
C ASN A 66 -23.39 -8.37 -8.82
N PHE A 67 -24.20 -9.26 -9.40
CA PHE A 67 -24.86 -9.01 -10.67
C PHE A 67 -25.83 -7.81 -10.62
N LEU A 68 -26.67 -7.75 -9.60
CA LEU A 68 -27.67 -6.68 -9.46
C LEU A 68 -27.01 -5.33 -9.18
N ASP A 69 -26.03 -5.30 -8.27
CA ASP A 69 -25.28 -4.07 -7.96
C ASP A 69 -24.57 -3.52 -9.21
N ALA A 70 -23.98 -4.39 -10.03
CA ALA A 70 -23.31 -4.01 -11.27
C ALA A 70 -24.31 -3.45 -12.31
N MET A 71 -25.45 -4.10 -12.48
CA MET A 71 -26.52 -3.66 -13.37
C MET A 71 -27.05 -2.28 -12.95
N TRP A 72 -27.34 -2.08 -11.66
CA TRP A 72 -27.85 -0.80 -11.16
C TRP A 72 -26.79 0.30 -11.30
N LEU A 73 -25.56 0.05 -10.87
CA LEU A 73 -24.49 1.04 -10.99
C LEU A 73 -24.32 1.47 -12.45
N ARG A 74 -24.18 0.51 -13.38
CA ARG A 74 -23.99 0.85 -14.81
C ARG A 74 -25.19 1.59 -15.41
N GLY A 75 -26.42 1.19 -15.03
CA GLY A 75 -27.65 1.78 -15.55
C GLY A 75 -27.91 3.21 -15.08
N TYR A 76 -27.37 3.60 -13.92
CA TYR A 76 -27.57 4.96 -13.39
C TYR A 76 -26.33 5.86 -13.54
N SER A 77 -25.15 5.32 -13.78
CA SER A 77 -23.92 6.13 -13.86
C SER A 77 -23.60 6.54 -15.29
N LYS A 78 -23.22 7.79 -15.48
CA LYS A 78 -22.66 8.30 -16.75
C LYS A 78 -21.29 7.66 -17.01
N LYS A 79 -20.39 7.75 -16.02
CA LYS A 79 -19.03 7.18 -16.04
C LYS A 79 -18.76 6.42 -14.74
N VAL A 80 -17.98 5.34 -14.84
CA VAL A 80 -17.54 4.53 -13.69
C VAL A 80 -16.03 4.37 -13.71
N ILE A 81 -15.36 4.85 -12.68
CA ILE A 81 -13.95 4.61 -12.40
C ILE A 81 -13.87 3.54 -11.33
N TYR A 82 -13.20 2.44 -11.58
CA TYR A 82 -12.98 1.38 -10.60
C TYR A 82 -11.54 1.38 -10.09
N ASN A 83 -11.36 1.56 -8.78
CA ASN A 83 -10.04 1.57 -8.15
C ASN A 83 -9.86 0.39 -7.19
N PHE A 84 -8.68 -0.26 -7.27
CA PHE A 84 -8.22 -1.23 -6.28
C PHE A 84 -6.69 -1.30 -6.24
N ASP A 85 -6.14 -1.63 -5.06
CA ASP A 85 -4.72 -1.61 -4.73
C ASP A 85 -4.24 -2.90 -4.03
N ASP A 86 -5.09 -3.92 -3.90
CA ASP A 86 -4.77 -5.27 -3.45
C ASP A 86 -5.32 -6.30 -4.43
N ALA A 87 -4.78 -7.52 -4.42
CA ALA A 87 -5.25 -8.63 -5.24
C ALA A 87 -6.58 -9.22 -4.73
N ILE A 88 -7.61 -8.38 -4.62
CA ILE A 88 -8.93 -8.72 -4.06
C ILE A 88 -9.69 -9.81 -4.81
N MET A 89 -9.23 -10.20 -6.00
CA MET A 89 -9.74 -11.33 -6.78
C MET A 89 -9.30 -12.66 -6.20
N TYR A 90 -8.30 -12.70 -5.34
CA TYR A 90 -7.81 -13.89 -4.65
C TYR A 90 -8.18 -13.87 -3.16
N SER A 91 -8.07 -15.03 -2.50
CA SER A 91 -8.19 -15.15 -1.06
C SER A 91 -6.83 -14.92 -0.41
N ASP A 92 -6.77 -14.14 0.67
CA ASP A 92 -5.58 -13.95 1.49
C ASP A 92 -5.17 -15.21 2.27
N LYS A 93 -6.15 -16.10 2.55
CA LYS A 93 -5.93 -17.36 3.29
C LYS A 93 -5.48 -18.52 2.41
N THR A 94 -5.93 -18.54 1.17
CA THR A 94 -5.64 -19.59 0.20
C THR A 94 -5.36 -18.96 -1.17
N PRO A 95 -4.23 -18.21 -1.30
CA PRO A 95 -3.98 -17.39 -2.49
C PRO A 95 -3.85 -18.23 -3.77
N GLU A 96 -3.33 -19.44 -3.68
CA GLU A 96 -3.14 -20.32 -4.84
C GLU A 96 -4.42 -21.07 -5.28
N ARG A 97 -5.48 -21.01 -4.46
CA ARG A 97 -6.76 -21.63 -4.81
C ARG A 97 -7.64 -20.65 -5.59
N ASP A 98 -8.15 -21.11 -6.74
CA ASP A 98 -9.12 -20.33 -7.50
C ASP A 98 -10.44 -20.20 -6.76
N SER A 99 -10.90 -18.96 -6.60
CA SER A 99 -12.13 -18.62 -5.91
C SER A 99 -13.10 -17.90 -6.83
N GLY A 100 -14.08 -18.63 -7.34
CA GLY A 100 -15.15 -18.04 -8.15
C GLY A 100 -15.94 -16.95 -7.44
N SER A 101 -16.04 -17.00 -6.10
CA SER A 101 -16.71 -15.99 -5.27
C SER A 101 -15.93 -14.67 -5.18
N HIS A 102 -14.62 -14.69 -5.37
CA HIS A 102 -13.77 -13.51 -5.42
C HIS A 102 -13.58 -13.02 -6.86
N PHE A 103 -13.19 -13.93 -7.75
CA PHE A 103 -12.80 -13.59 -9.13
C PHE A 103 -13.98 -13.12 -9.99
N ARG A 104 -15.14 -13.82 -9.96
CA ARG A 104 -16.29 -13.46 -10.82
C ARG A 104 -16.84 -12.06 -10.54
N PRO A 105 -17.08 -11.64 -9.27
CA PRO A 105 -17.53 -10.28 -8.98
C PRO A 105 -16.47 -9.22 -9.31
N TRP A 106 -15.17 -9.49 -9.08
CA TRP A 106 -14.09 -8.60 -9.48
C TRP A 106 -14.06 -8.40 -11.00
N ARG A 107 -14.00 -9.49 -11.77
CA ARG A 107 -14.02 -9.46 -13.23
C ARG A 107 -15.21 -8.67 -13.77
N ARG A 108 -16.40 -8.87 -13.20
CA ARG A 108 -17.61 -8.12 -13.57
C ARG A 108 -17.42 -6.62 -13.35
N THR A 109 -16.85 -6.24 -12.21
CA THR A 109 -16.63 -4.84 -11.86
C THR A 109 -15.58 -4.20 -12.75
N VAL A 110 -14.51 -4.92 -13.10
CA VAL A 110 -13.49 -4.47 -14.05
C VAL A 110 -14.11 -4.23 -15.44
N LYS A 111 -14.94 -5.17 -15.93
CA LYS A 111 -15.58 -5.07 -17.25
C LYS A 111 -16.55 -3.92 -17.40
N LEU A 112 -17.27 -3.54 -16.32
CA LEU A 112 -18.27 -2.47 -16.41
C LEU A 112 -17.68 -1.06 -16.32
N ALA A 113 -16.44 -0.93 -15.82
CA ALA A 113 -15.81 0.36 -15.61
C ALA A 113 -15.36 1.01 -16.93
N ASP A 114 -15.55 2.32 -17.04
CA ASP A 114 -15.03 3.13 -18.16
C ASP A 114 -13.50 3.30 -18.03
N MET A 115 -12.99 3.32 -16.78
CA MET A 115 -11.57 3.31 -16.46
C MET A 115 -11.30 2.46 -15.20
N VAL A 116 -10.20 1.72 -15.22
CA VAL A 116 -9.71 0.98 -14.04
C VAL A 116 -8.40 1.61 -13.58
N ILE A 117 -8.30 1.95 -12.28
CA ILE A 117 -7.08 2.46 -11.67
C ILE A 117 -6.57 1.42 -10.67
N THR A 118 -5.36 0.91 -10.89
CA THR A 118 -4.73 -0.10 -10.03
C THR A 118 -3.55 0.48 -9.26
N GLY A 119 -3.15 -0.17 -8.16
CA GLY A 119 -2.00 0.23 -7.35
C GLY A 119 -0.64 -0.25 -7.89
N SER A 120 -0.61 -1.19 -8.82
CA SER A 120 0.62 -1.80 -9.34
C SER A 120 0.47 -2.31 -10.77
N SER A 121 1.60 -2.54 -11.44
CA SER A 121 1.66 -3.14 -12.78
C SER A 121 1.08 -4.56 -12.81
N TYR A 122 1.37 -5.37 -11.80
CA TYR A 122 0.80 -6.72 -11.65
C TYR A 122 -0.74 -6.71 -11.66
N LEU A 123 -1.35 -5.82 -10.87
CA LEU A 123 -2.82 -5.70 -10.85
C LEU A 123 -3.37 -5.15 -12.15
N ALA A 124 -2.62 -4.28 -12.83
CA ALA A 124 -3.00 -3.75 -14.13
C ALA A 124 -2.99 -4.82 -15.23
N GLU A 125 -1.99 -5.68 -15.26
CA GLU A 125 -1.92 -6.80 -16.20
C GLU A 125 -3.15 -7.71 -16.08
N LEU A 126 -3.50 -8.10 -14.85
CA LEU A 126 -4.70 -8.91 -14.60
C LEU A 126 -6.00 -8.20 -15.02
N ALA A 127 -6.08 -6.87 -14.85
CA ALA A 127 -7.26 -6.12 -15.24
C ALA A 127 -7.37 -5.90 -16.74
N ARG A 128 -6.24 -5.75 -17.46
CA ARG A 128 -6.19 -5.55 -18.91
C ARG A 128 -6.78 -6.70 -19.70
N GLU A 129 -6.80 -7.92 -19.16
CA GLU A 129 -7.51 -9.04 -19.76
C GLU A 129 -9.02 -8.77 -19.94
N PHE A 130 -9.60 -7.83 -19.17
CA PHE A 130 -11.04 -7.59 -19.11
C PHE A 130 -11.45 -6.16 -19.39
N ASN A 131 -10.51 -5.20 -19.40
CA ASN A 131 -10.76 -3.79 -19.66
C ASN A 131 -9.54 -3.15 -20.35
N PRO A 132 -9.69 -2.53 -21.54
CA PRO A 132 -8.56 -1.92 -22.24
C PRO A 132 -8.07 -0.62 -21.62
N ASN A 133 -8.92 0.07 -20.84
CA ASN A 133 -8.58 1.35 -20.22
C ASN A 133 -8.14 1.17 -18.76
N VAL A 134 -6.95 0.59 -18.56
CA VAL A 134 -6.34 0.37 -17.24
C VAL A 134 -5.15 1.29 -17.04
N LYS A 135 -5.14 2.01 -15.92
CA LYS A 135 -4.07 2.91 -15.50
C LYS A 135 -3.44 2.42 -14.19
N VAL A 136 -2.14 2.57 -14.07
CA VAL A 136 -1.41 2.33 -12.82
C VAL A 136 -1.24 3.67 -12.13
N LEU A 137 -1.67 3.76 -10.88
CA LEU A 137 -1.41 4.89 -10.00
C LEU A 137 -0.88 4.32 -8.68
N PRO A 138 0.39 4.51 -8.34
CA PRO A 138 0.95 4.03 -7.08
C PRO A 138 0.25 4.69 -5.88
N ILE A 139 0.47 4.14 -4.69
CA ILE A 139 0.04 4.80 -3.47
C ILE A 139 0.99 5.95 -3.15
N GLY A 140 0.46 7.10 -2.72
CA GLY A 140 1.26 8.21 -2.24
C GLY A 140 1.30 8.28 -0.72
N LEU A 141 2.28 9.02 -0.20
CA LEU A 141 2.37 9.37 1.21
C LEU A 141 2.78 10.84 1.37
N LYS A 142 2.46 11.44 2.51
CA LYS A 142 2.92 12.77 2.84
C LYS A 142 4.34 12.69 3.37
N VAL A 143 5.32 12.92 2.50
CA VAL A 143 6.76 12.77 2.81
C VAL A 143 7.18 13.65 3.99
N SER A 144 6.56 14.85 4.14
CA SER A 144 6.84 15.76 5.25
C SER A 144 6.52 15.20 6.63
N ASP A 145 5.59 14.23 6.75
CA ASP A 145 5.25 13.59 8.04
C ASP A 145 6.40 12.74 8.62
N TYR A 146 7.43 12.46 7.82
CA TYR A 146 8.59 11.64 8.19
C TYR A 146 9.90 12.45 8.30
N LYS A 147 9.89 13.72 7.93
CA LYS A 147 11.02 14.63 8.09
C LYS A 147 10.99 15.21 9.52
N LEU A 148 11.59 14.48 10.44
CA LEU A 148 11.65 14.89 11.83
C LEU A 148 13.11 15.17 12.19
N ASP A 149 13.37 16.33 12.83
CA ASP A 149 14.63 16.62 13.49
C ASP A 149 14.69 15.77 14.78
N CYS A 150 15.14 14.53 14.63
CA CYS A 150 15.35 13.66 15.78
C CYS A 150 16.75 13.92 16.36
N PRO A 151 16.88 13.97 17.71
CA PRO A 151 18.20 14.00 18.31
C PRO A 151 18.99 12.76 17.89
N PRO A 152 20.31 12.87 17.76
CA PRO A 152 21.15 11.71 17.46
C PRO A 152 20.90 10.62 18.50
N LYS A 153 20.95 9.38 18.09
CA LYS A 153 20.81 8.25 19.00
C LYS A 153 21.84 8.35 20.12
N SER A 154 21.37 8.08 21.33
CA SER A 154 22.20 8.12 22.54
C SER A 154 22.96 6.82 22.80
N ASP A 155 22.69 5.75 22.04
CA ASP A 155 23.28 4.43 22.17
C ASP A 155 23.82 3.91 20.82
N ASP A 156 24.76 2.95 20.87
CA ASP A 156 25.34 2.29 19.70
C ASP A 156 24.46 1.14 19.14
N LYS A 157 23.21 1.04 19.58
CA LYS A 157 22.30 0.00 19.15
C LYS A 157 21.84 0.22 17.72
N ILE A 158 21.78 -0.86 16.93
CA ILE A 158 21.21 -0.87 15.61
C ILE A 158 19.77 -1.40 15.68
N CYS A 159 18.83 -0.58 15.27
CA CYS A 159 17.40 -0.89 15.30
C CYS A 159 16.91 -1.37 13.94
N LEU A 160 16.65 -2.67 13.82
CA LEU A 160 15.84 -3.23 12.74
C LEU A 160 14.40 -2.89 13.00
N VAL A 161 13.65 -2.39 12.00
CA VAL A 161 12.25 -2.00 12.21
C VAL A 161 11.32 -2.68 11.22
N TRP A 162 10.17 -3.10 11.75
CA TRP A 162 9.04 -3.52 10.94
C TRP A 162 7.77 -2.80 11.39
N ILE A 163 7.04 -2.19 10.41
CA ILE A 163 5.74 -1.55 10.62
C ILE A 163 4.66 -2.28 9.84
N GLY A 164 3.50 -2.50 10.47
CA GLY A 164 2.39 -3.16 9.81
C GLY A 164 1.17 -3.35 10.72
N SER A 165 0.28 -4.24 10.32
CA SER A 165 -0.91 -4.62 11.07
C SER A 165 -0.80 -6.08 11.53
N LYS A 166 -1.62 -6.45 12.53
CA LYS A 166 -1.74 -7.84 13.02
C LYS A 166 -1.90 -8.86 11.88
N SER A 167 -2.67 -8.53 10.84
CA SER A 167 -2.90 -9.41 9.69
C SER A 167 -1.67 -9.66 8.82
N THR A 168 -0.63 -8.83 8.94
CA THR A 168 0.61 -8.94 8.15
C THR A 168 1.84 -9.27 9.00
N LEU A 169 1.67 -9.40 10.33
CA LEU A 169 2.75 -9.74 11.25
C LEU A 169 3.32 -11.15 10.98
N ASN A 170 2.50 -12.06 10.43
CA ASN A 170 2.95 -13.38 10.02
C ASN A 170 4.06 -13.32 8.96
N TYR A 171 4.08 -12.31 8.08
CA TYR A 171 5.17 -12.17 7.09
C TYR A 171 6.51 -11.84 7.74
N LEU A 172 6.51 -11.02 8.80
CA LEU A 172 7.72 -10.82 9.61
C LEU A 172 8.11 -12.12 10.34
N ALA A 173 7.12 -12.87 10.85
CA ALA A 173 7.36 -14.11 11.56
C ALA A 173 8.01 -15.20 10.68
N GLU A 174 7.84 -15.16 9.36
CA GLU A 174 8.51 -16.09 8.43
C GLU A 174 10.04 -15.98 8.47
N ILE A 175 10.57 -14.78 8.78
CA ILE A 175 12.02 -14.56 8.91
C ILE A 175 12.51 -14.60 10.38
N LYS A 176 11.72 -15.13 11.33
CA LYS A 176 12.18 -15.33 12.71
C LYS A 176 13.52 -16.05 12.81
N PRO A 177 13.76 -17.17 12.09
CA PRO A 177 15.06 -17.86 12.16
C PRO A 177 16.23 -16.97 11.77
N VAL A 178 16.03 -16.06 10.79
CA VAL A 178 17.04 -15.05 10.40
C VAL A 178 17.30 -14.09 11.55
N LEU A 179 16.24 -13.56 12.17
CA LEU A 179 16.34 -12.58 13.25
C LEU A 179 17.02 -13.19 14.49
N GLU A 180 16.72 -14.46 14.82
CA GLU A 180 17.40 -15.18 15.89
C GLU A 180 18.89 -15.36 15.62
N GLU A 181 19.26 -15.68 14.36
CA GLU A 181 20.66 -15.82 13.99
C GLU A 181 21.41 -14.47 14.03
N ILE A 182 20.79 -13.39 13.59
CA ILE A 182 21.37 -12.04 13.69
C ILE A 182 21.55 -11.64 15.16
N GLY A 183 20.57 -11.89 16.02
CA GLY A 183 20.68 -11.62 17.46
C GLY A 183 21.75 -12.44 18.16
N ALA A 184 21.99 -13.68 17.71
CA ALA A 184 23.09 -14.49 18.23
C ALA A 184 24.50 -14.03 17.77
N ARG A 185 24.57 -13.26 16.66
CA ARG A 185 25.84 -12.74 16.12
C ARG A 185 26.18 -11.33 16.63
N PHE A 186 25.18 -10.51 16.96
CA PHE A 186 25.33 -9.09 17.26
C PHE A 186 24.58 -8.70 18.54
N ASP A 187 25.31 -8.41 19.62
CA ASP A 187 24.75 -8.06 20.92
C ASP A 187 24.08 -6.65 20.94
N ASN A 188 24.43 -5.79 19.97
CA ASN A 188 23.96 -4.42 19.88
C ASN A 188 22.80 -4.23 18.88
N VAL A 189 22.10 -5.30 18.47
CA VAL A 189 20.98 -5.23 17.54
C VAL A 189 19.66 -5.44 18.26
N ILE A 190 18.65 -4.65 17.93
CA ILE A 190 17.29 -4.81 18.44
C ILE A 190 16.29 -4.87 17.28
N LEU A 191 15.16 -5.53 17.50
CA LEU A 191 14.01 -5.49 16.58
C LEU A 191 12.92 -4.59 17.14
N ARG A 192 12.52 -3.54 16.41
CA ARG A 192 11.34 -2.74 16.70
C ARG A 192 10.16 -3.20 15.87
N ILE A 193 9.07 -3.59 16.52
CA ILE A 193 7.79 -3.94 15.87
C ILE A 193 6.79 -2.83 16.15
N ILE A 194 6.34 -2.12 15.09
CA ILE A 194 5.32 -1.06 15.15
C ILE A 194 4.00 -1.67 14.66
N CYS A 195 3.15 -2.13 15.58
CA CYS A 195 1.95 -2.90 15.27
C CYS A 195 0.96 -2.90 16.45
N ASP A 196 -0.22 -3.48 16.24
CA ASP A 196 -1.22 -3.80 17.28
C ASP A 196 -1.07 -5.24 17.83
N ALA A 197 -0.05 -6.00 17.37
CA ALA A 197 0.30 -7.33 17.84
C ALA A 197 1.82 -7.54 17.74
N PHE A 198 2.37 -8.43 18.58
CA PHE A 198 3.81 -8.61 18.72
C PHE A 198 4.16 -10.08 18.90
N PHE A 199 5.44 -10.38 18.73
CA PHE A 199 6.08 -11.61 19.20
C PHE A 199 7.43 -11.28 19.84
N ASP A 200 8.02 -12.24 20.53
CA ASP A 200 9.36 -12.14 21.12
C ASP A 200 10.34 -13.03 20.38
N LEU A 201 11.62 -12.69 20.49
CA LEU A 201 12.78 -13.46 20.05
C LEU A 201 13.61 -13.90 21.26
N GLN A 202 14.37 -14.99 21.11
CA GLN A 202 15.23 -15.48 22.19
C GLN A 202 16.59 -14.78 22.21
N ASN A 203 17.15 -14.53 21.04
CA ASN A 203 18.51 -14.01 20.88
C ASN A 203 18.56 -12.50 20.58
N MET A 204 17.42 -11.83 20.40
CA MET A 204 17.36 -10.41 20.06
C MET A 204 16.29 -9.69 20.89
N PRO A 205 16.60 -8.57 21.55
CA PRO A 205 15.59 -7.76 22.23
C PRO A 205 14.53 -7.23 21.26
N VAL A 206 13.24 -7.33 21.63
CA VAL A 206 12.12 -6.83 20.82
C VAL A 206 11.49 -5.62 21.49
N GLU A 207 11.59 -4.48 20.83
CA GLU A 207 10.92 -3.24 21.23
C GLU A 207 9.52 -3.21 20.59
N LYS A 208 8.49 -3.19 21.45
CA LYS A 208 7.07 -3.23 21.06
C LYS A 208 6.50 -1.81 21.06
N ARG A 209 6.10 -1.31 19.88
CA ARG A 209 5.46 0.00 19.70
C ARG A 209 4.06 -0.16 19.15
N LEU A 210 3.06 0.40 19.85
CA LEU A 210 1.71 0.47 19.29
C LEU A 210 1.71 1.46 18.12
N TRP A 211 1.12 1.04 17.00
CA TRP A 211 1.01 1.92 15.84
C TRP A 211 0.13 3.13 16.17
N SER A 212 0.62 4.32 15.93
CA SER A 212 -0.17 5.54 15.92
C SER A 212 0.28 6.47 14.79
N LYS A 213 -0.63 7.34 14.36
CA LYS A 213 -0.32 8.32 13.31
C LYS A 213 0.71 9.36 13.83
N GLU A 214 0.65 9.66 15.10
CA GLU A 214 1.44 10.68 15.77
C GLU A 214 2.88 10.24 16.01
N THR A 215 3.10 8.95 16.34
CA THR A 215 4.42 8.44 16.75
C THR A 215 5.17 7.71 15.64
N ARG A 216 4.46 7.19 14.60
CA ARG A 216 5.09 6.36 13.55
C ARG A 216 6.30 7.04 12.89
N GLY A 217 6.22 8.36 12.67
CA GLY A 217 7.30 9.10 12.03
C GLY A 217 8.57 9.08 12.88
N ILE A 218 8.45 9.37 14.18
CA ILE A 218 9.60 9.37 15.12
C ILE A 218 10.10 7.94 15.36
N ASP A 219 9.19 6.96 15.45
CA ASP A 219 9.58 5.56 15.64
C ASP A 219 10.41 5.05 14.44
N LEU A 220 10.09 5.49 13.22
CA LEU A 220 10.88 5.17 12.02
C LEU A 220 12.17 6.00 11.97
N ALA A 221 12.13 7.31 12.20
CA ALA A 221 13.29 8.18 12.13
C ALA A 221 14.39 7.82 13.16
N THR A 222 14.02 7.13 14.25
CA THR A 222 14.95 6.60 15.26
C THR A 222 15.34 5.14 15.04
N SER A 223 15.03 4.56 13.89
CA SER A 223 15.44 3.22 13.46
C SER A 223 16.59 3.27 12.46
N ASP A 224 17.17 2.12 12.07
CA ASP A 224 18.33 2.07 11.16
C ASP A 224 18.08 1.29 9.87
N ILE A 225 17.31 0.22 9.92
CA ILE A 225 17.09 -0.69 8.79
C ILE A 225 15.63 -1.14 8.77
N GLY A 226 14.91 -0.83 7.69
CA GLY A 226 13.54 -1.29 7.48
C GLY A 226 13.48 -2.72 6.92
N LEU A 227 12.54 -3.53 7.43
CA LEU A 227 12.32 -4.89 6.97
C LEU A 227 10.96 -5.03 6.29
N ALA A 228 10.93 -5.57 5.05
CA ALA A 228 9.71 -5.77 4.27
C ALA A 228 9.63 -7.17 3.66
N PRO A 229 9.60 -8.23 4.48
CA PRO A 229 9.41 -9.60 4.00
C PRO A 229 7.99 -9.80 3.46
N LEU A 230 7.88 -10.51 2.34
CA LEU A 230 6.62 -10.95 1.74
C LEU A 230 6.80 -12.36 1.15
N PRO A 231 5.86 -13.28 1.36
CA PRO A 231 5.83 -14.55 0.65
C PRO A 231 5.54 -14.33 -0.84
N ASN A 232 5.97 -15.27 -1.68
CA ASN A 232 5.75 -15.19 -3.13
C ASN A 232 4.48 -15.93 -3.53
N ASP A 233 3.33 -15.29 -3.39
CA ASP A 233 2.03 -15.81 -3.81
C ASP A 233 1.22 -14.77 -4.60
N ARG A 234 0.11 -15.22 -5.22
CA ARG A 234 -0.74 -14.37 -6.07
C ARG A 234 -1.39 -13.20 -5.31
N PHE A 235 -1.64 -13.33 -4.01
CA PHE A 235 -2.24 -12.27 -3.21
C PHE A 235 -1.20 -11.23 -2.82
N THR A 236 -0.02 -11.65 -2.37
CA THR A 236 1.04 -10.74 -1.92
C THR A 236 1.70 -9.97 -3.06
N LYS A 237 1.76 -10.54 -4.28
CA LYS A 237 2.14 -9.80 -5.50
C LYS A 237 1.29 -8.56 -5.75
N GLY A 238 0.03 -8.55 -5.28
CA GLY A 238 -0.86 -7.40 -5.38
C GLY A 238 -0.79 -6.41 -4.21
N LYS A 239 0.11 -6.59 -3.23
CA LYS A 239 0.24 -5.66 -2.09
C LYS A 239 0.82 -4.31 -2.53
N CYS A 240 0.31 -3.22 -1.95
CA CYS A 240 0.77 -1.87 -2.25
C CYS A 240 2.08 -1.47 -1.57
N SER A 241 2.66 -2.32 -0.72
CA SER A 241 3.96 -2.14 -0.05
C SER A 241 4.20 -0.77 0.58
N PHE A 242 3.16 -0.19 1.19
CA PHE A 242 3.19 1.16 1.75
C PHE A 242 4.34 1.39 2.74
N LYS A 243 4.69 0.37 3.54
CA LYS A 243 5.81 0.43 4.49
C LYS A 243 7.16 0.74 3.83
N VAL A 244 7.39 0.29 2.60
CA VAL A 244 8.63 0.58 1.86
C VAL A 244 8.75 2.08 1.60
N LEU A 245 7.64 2.74 1.25
CA LEU A 245 7.60 4.18 1.08
C LEU A 245 7.76 4.93 2.43
N GLU A 246 7.20 4.39 3.53
CA GLU A 246 7.37 4.96 4.87
C GLU A 246 8.85 4.89 5.31
N TYR A 247 9.53 3.75 5.09
CA TYR A 247 10.97 3.62 5.36
C TYR A 247 11.79 4.60 4.52
N ALA A 248 11.50 4.68 3.24
CA ALA A 248 12.16 5.60 2.33
C ALA A 248 11.96 7.07 2.75
N ALA A 249 10.76 7.45 3.18
CA ALA A 249 10.46 8.81 3.65
C ALA A 249 11.17 9.16 4.97
N ALA A 250 11.43 8.14 5.81
CA ALA A 250 12.24 8.28 7.02
C ALA A 250 13.76 8.21 6.74
N GLY A 251 14.17 8.04 5.46
CA GLY A 251 15.59 7.94 5.08
C GLY A 251 16.25 6.62 5.47
N LEU A 252 15.47 5.56 5.69
CA LEU A 252 15.98 4.24 6.06
C LEU A 252 16.30 3.40 4.81
N PRO A 253 17.44 2.68 4.80
CA PRO A 253 17.61 1.57 3.88
C PRO A 253 16.60 0.48 4.20
N VAL A 254 16.06 -0.18 3.16
CA VAL A 254 15.12 -1.27 3.33
C VAL A 254 15.70 -2.57 2.77
N ILE A 255 15.45 -3.68 3.50
CA ILE A 255 15.65 -5.03 2.97
C ILE A 255 14.27 -5.63 2.73
N ALA A 256 14.01 -6.11 1.53
CA ALA A 256 12.68 -6.57 1.11
C ALA A 256 12.73 -7.84 0.27
N SER A 257 11.66 -8.62 0.30
CA SER A 257 11.42 -9.63 -0.73
C SER A 257 11.12 -8.94 -2.06
N PRO A 258 11.69 -9.38 -3.22
CA PRO A 258 11.42 -8.80 -4.54
C PRO A 258 10.04 -9.23 -5.07
N ILE A 259 8.97 -8.90 -4.32
CA ILE A 259 7.61 -9.35 -4.58
C ILE A 259 6.68 -8.13 -4.75
N GLY A 260 5.90 -8.14 -5.83
CA GLY A 260 4.90 -7.11 -6.11
C GLY A 260 5.53 -5.72 -6.16
N THR A 261 4.89 -4.74 -5.53
CA THR A 261 5.34 -3.35 -5.54
C THR A 261 6.65 -3.10 -4.79
N ASN A 262 7.17 -4.05 -3.98
CA ASN A 262 8.53 -3.93 -3.49
C ASN A 262 9.52 -3.79 -4.65
N SER A 263 9.33 -4.59 -5.72
CA SER A 263 10.16 -4.54 -6.93
C SER A 263 9.98 -3.25 -7.74
N ASP A 264 8.80 -2.62 -7.65
CA ASP A 264 8.53 -1.35 -8.32
C ASP A 264 9.16 -0.16 -7.57
N TYR A 265 9.27 -0.24 -6.24
CA TYR A 265 9.73 0.85 -5.38
C TYR A 265 11.22 0.80 -5.04
N ILE A 266 11.86 -0.37 -5.15
CA ILE A 266 13.25 -0.59 -4.77
C ILE A 266 14.10 -0.83 -6.01
N ARG A 267 15.19 -0.09 -6.14
CA ARG A 267 16.30 -0.39 -7.04
C ARG A 267 17.37 -1.09 -6.23
N ASP A 268 17.55 -2.40 -6.47
CA ASP A 268 18.47 -3.24 -5.69
C ASP A 268 19.89 -2.67 -5.66
N GLY A 269 20.50 -2.64 -4.48
CA GLY A 269 21.82 -2.07 -4.22
C GLY A 269 21.87 -0.54 -4.22
N ILE A 270 20.78 0.17 -4.59
CA ILE A 270 20.73 1.63 -4.68
C ILE A 270 19.79 2.22 -3.64
N THR A 271 18.49 1.91 -3.71
CA THR A 271 17.46 2.45 -2.80
C THR A 271 16.96 1.44 -1.78
N GLY A 272 17.53 0.24 -1.77
CA GLY A 272 17.24 -0.86 -0.87
C GLY A 272 17.97 -2.11 -1.34
N LEU A 273 17.79 -3.20 -0.62
CA LEU A 273 18.39 -4.49 -0.93
C LEU A 273 17.30 -5.56 -1.04
N PHE A 274 17.45 -6.50 -1.98
CA PHE A 274 16.57 -7.64 -2.07
C PHE A 274 17.14 -8.88 -1.38
N ALA A 275 16.25 -9.65 -0.77
CA ALA A 275 16.53 -10.96 -0.19
C ALA A 275 15.38 -11.93 -0.49
N THR A 276 15.72 -13.12 -1.01
CA THR A 276 14.76 -14.14 -1.46
C THR A 276 14.74 -15.39 -0.58
N ASN A 277 15.82 -15.64 0.17
CA ASN A 277 16.00 -16.81 1.01
C ASN A 277 16.70 -16.46 2.32
N THR A 278 16.69 -17.39 3.28
CA THR A 278 17.27 -17.21 4.62
C THR A 278 18.70 -16.69 4.58
N ARG A 279 19.56 -17.25 3.73
CA ARG A 279 20.97 -16.84 3.63
C ARG A 279 21.09 -15.40 3.14
N GLU A 280 20.38 -15.04 2.10
CA GLU A 280 20.40 -13.65 1.59
C GLU A 280 19.88 -12.66 2.64
N TRP A 281 18.82 -13.00 3.38
CA TRP A 281 18.34 -12.14 4.47
C TRP A 281 19.43 -11.90 5.51
N ILE A 282 20.13 -12.98 5.97
CA ILE A 282 21.24 -12.85 6.91
C ILE A 282 22.36 -12.00 6.34
N ASP A 283 22.80 -12.28 5.10
CA ASP A 283 23.90 -11.57 4.45
C ASP A 283 23.58 -10.09 4.27
N LYS A 284 22.36 -9.72 3.82
CA LYS A 284 21.95 -8.32 3.62
C LYS A 284 21.78 -7.55 4.93
N ILE A 285 21.23 -8.17 5.97
CA ILE A 285 21.13 -7.58 7.32
C ILE A 285 22.53 -7.34 7.85
N THR A 286 23.42 -8.35 7.83
CA THR A 286 24.81 -8.25 8.26
C THR A 286 25.54 -7.13 7.51
N GLN A 287 25.42 -7.10 6.19
CA GLN A 287 26.04 -6.06 5.34
C GLN A 287 25.65 -4.64 5.78
N LEU A 288 24.37 -4.40 6.11
CA LEU A 288 23.93 -3.09 6.58
C LEU A 288 24.29 -2.82 8.03
N ILE A 289 24.40 -3.85 8.89
CA ILE A 289 24.89 -3.70 10.28
C ILE A 289 26.35 -3.25 10.28
N GLU A 290 27.20 -3.93 9.53
CA GLU A 290 28.65 -3.71 9.54
C GLU A 290 29.11 -2.50 8.72
N ASN A 291 28.24 -1.95 7.84
CA ASN A 291 28.60 -0.83 6.96
C ASN A 291 27.71 0.40 7.15
N PRO A 292 28.01 1.28 8.11
CA PRO A 292 27.27 2.53 8.35
C PRO A 292 27.22 3.47 7.14
N GLN A 293 28.28 3.50 6.32
CA GLN A 293 28.36 4.34 5.12
C GLN A 293 27.37 3.85 4.07
N LEU A 294 27.27 2.52 3.88
CA LEU A 294 26.28 1.92 2.97
C LEU A 294 24.86 2.20 3.45
N ARG A 295 24.58 2.02 4.78
CA ARG A 295 23.27 2.36 5.36
C ARG A 295 22.86 3.79 5.02
N LYS A 296 23.76 4.75 5.27
CA LYS A 296 23.53 6.17 5.00
C LYS A 296 23.31 6.43 3.52
N LYS A 297 24.14 5.87 2.64
CA LYS A 297 24.04 6.04 1.19
C LYS A 297 22.68 5.53 0.66
N VAL A 298 22.33 4.27 0.98
CA VAL A 298 21.09 3.65 0.52
C VAL A 298 19.87 4.41 1.05
N GLY A 299 19.89 4.83 2.32
CA GLY A 299 18.81 5.63 2.91
C GLY A 299 18.64 6.99 2.23
N GLN A 300 19.72 7.67 1.87
CA GLN A 300 19.68 8.95 1.15
C GLN A 300 19.10 8.79 -0.26
N GLU A 301 19.50 7.76 -0.99
CA GLU A 301 18.98 7.45 -2.33
C GLU A 301 17.49 7.09 -2.26
N SER A 302 17.08 6.33 -1.24
CA SER A 302 15.70 5.98 -0.97
C SER A 302 14.85 7.23 -0.68
N LEU A 303 15.36 8.15 0.17
CA LEU A 303 14.72 9.43 0.48
C LEU A 303 14.61 10.35 -0.75
N ALA A 304 15.58 10.33 -1.64
CA ALA A 304 15.52 11.08 -2.89
C ALA A 304 14.43 10.54 -3.81
N GLN A 305 14.32 9.22 -3.93
CA GLN A 305 13.35 8.57 -4.80
C GLN A 305 11.91 8.72 -4.31
N VAL A 306 11.67 8.63 -2.99
CA VAL A 306 10.31 8.64 -2.43
C VAL A 306 9.55 9.94 -2.67
N LYS A 307 10.25 11.04 -2.97
CA LYS A 307 9.64 12.32 -3.34
C LYS A 307 8.70 12.20 -4.54
N ASN A 308 8.98 11.26 -5.45
CA ASN A 308 8.10 10.99 -6.61
C ASN A 308 6.76 10.35 -6.21
N PHE A 309 6.63 9.90 -4.97
CA PHE A 309 5.41 9.32 -4.40
C PHE A 309 4.76 10.27 -3.38
N ASP A 310 5.17 11.54 -3.35
CA ASP A 310 4.49 12.53 -2.48
C ASP A 310 3.02 12.71 -2.89
N ILE A 311 2.18 12.94 -1.88
CA ILE A 311 0.74 13.09 -2.09
C ILE A 311 0.38 14.21 -3.07
N CYS A 312 1.19 15.25 -3.19
CA CYS A 312 0.96 16.32 -4.16
C CYS A 312 1.07 15.76 -5.59
N ILE A 313 2.15 15.03 -5.89
CA ILE A 313 2.39 14.45 -7.22
C ILE A 313 1.33 13.39 -7.56
N ILE A 314 1.08 12.46 -6.63
CA ILE A 314 0.10 11.40 -6.86
C ILE A 314 -1.34 11.97 -6.93
N GLY A 315 -1.64 13.01 -6.16
CA GLY A 315 -2.92 13.70 -6.18
C GLY A 315 -3.21 14.41 -7.51
N GLU A 316 -2.20 15.07 -8.11
CA GLU A 316 -2.29 15.65 -9.44
C GLU A 316 -2.54 14.58 -10.50
N GLN A 317 -1.77 13.49 -10.48
CA GLN A 317 -1.95 12.35 -11.39
C GLN A 317 -3.35 11.74 -11.27
N LEU A 318 -3.87 11.57 -10.04
CA LEU A 318 -5.24 11.09 -9.80
C LEU A 318 -6.27 12.04 -10.40
N THR A 319 -6.09 13.35 -10.19
CA THR A 319 -6.95 14.41 -10.73
C THR A 319 -7.03 14.33 -12.26
N ASP A 320 -5.89 14.21 -12.93
CA ASP A 320 -5.80 14.12 -14.38
C ASP A 320 -6.47 12.86 -14.93
N LEU A 321 -6.29 11.73 -14.26
CA LEU A 321 -6.97 10.49 -14.64
C LEU A 321 -8.49 10.59 -14.52
N ILE A 322 -8.99 11.21 -13.43
CA ILE A 322 -10.43 11.41 -13.23
C ILE A 322 -10.97 12.36 -14.29
N ARG A 323 -10.34 13.52 -14.52
CA ARG A 323 -10.74 14.48 -15.55
C ARG A 323 -10.82 13.84 -16.92
N LYS A 324 -9.77 13.12 -17.31
CA LYS A 324 -9.72 12.41 -18.58
C LYS A 324 -10.89 11.45 -18.73
N CYS A 325 -11.17 10.63 -17.72
CA CYS A 325 -12.29 9.69 -17.77
C CYS A 325 -13.66 10.36 -17.89
N LEU A 326 -13.86 11.48 -17.16
CA LEU A 326 -15.15 12.18 -17.13
C LEU A 326 -15.41 13.04 -18.38
N GLN A 327 -14.34 13.51 -19.05
CA GLN A 327 -14.42 14.35 -20.25
C GLN A 327 -14.41 13.59 -21.57
N ASP A 328 -13.83 12.36 -21.59
CA ASP A 328 -13.84 11.52 -22.78
C ASP A 328 -15.29 11.23 -23.19
N THR A 329 -15.79 11.98 -24.17
CA THR A 329 -17.05 11.66 -24.88
C THR A 329 -16.79 10.39 -25.69
N LEU A 330 -17.63 9.37 -25.53
CA LEU A 330 -17.63 8.16 -26.34
C LEU A 330 -17.87 8.47 -27.81
#